data_3f3ef5bdd44cf63b28d0bcf1b466a387
#
_entry.id   3f3ef5bdd44cf63b28d0bcf1b466a387
#
_cell.length_a   1.000
_cell.length_b   1.000
_cell.length_c   1.000
_cell.angle_alpha   90.00
_cell.angle_beta   90.00
_cell.angle_gamma   90.00
#
_symmetry.space_group_name_H-M   'P 1'
#
loop_
_entity.id
_entity.type
_entity.pdbx_description
1 polymer ?
#
loop_
_entity_poly.entity_id
_entity_poly.type
_entity_poly.pdbx_seq_one_letter_code
_entity_poly.pdbx_strand_id
1 'polypeptide(L)'
;MDRRAPGQLTDVRASAQLFSAAESDVRGASARPVSFESLYEAHVDFVWRNAQRLGVADEALDDVVQQVFLVVHRRLPEVAADVPVKAWVFGILSHVVRDYRRGRRRKSPHHSAPPIDPATIAESPGKSPFETLARSEALSVVIELLSELSDDKREIFVLSELEQLNAQEIATLLGVNPNTVYSRLRVARQDFERAAERARTRDTWRLR
;
A
#
# COMPACT_ATOMS: atom_id res chain seq x y z
N MET A 1 -2.34 -4.34 35.44
CA MET A 1 -1.56 -3.10 35.25
C MET A 1 -0.58 -3.32 34.11
N ASP A 2 -0.98 -3.03 32.91
CA ASP A 2 -0.17 -3.27 31.70
C ASP A 2 0.22 -1.91 31.11
N ARG A 3 1.47 -1.52 31.33
CA ARG A 3 2.04 -0.28 30.82
C ARG A 3 2.54 -0.52 29.39
N ARG A 4 1.70 -0.24 28.38
CA ARG A 4 2.15 -0.11 27.00
C ARG A 4 3.06 1.13 26.88
N ALA A 5 4.30 0.89 26.49
CA ALA A 5 5.28 1.94 26.22
C ALA A 5 4.89 2.80 25.00
N PRO A 6 5.03 4.15 25.06
CA PRO A 6 4.66 5.09 23.99
C PRO A 6 5.76 5.26 22.91
N GLY A 7 6.46 4.20 22.52
CA GLY A 7 7.69 4.32 21.74
C GLY A 7 7.58 4.18 20.21
N GLN A 8 6.40 3.84 19.62
CA GLN A 8 6.31 3.50 18.20
C GLN A 8 5.66 4.56 17.29
N LEU A 9 5.28 5.70 17.83
CA LEU A 9 4.58 6.76 17.07
C LEU A 9 5.48 7.93 16.63
N THR A 10 6.71 7.99 17.11
CA THR A 10 7.68 9.04 16.76
C THR A 10 8.32 8.84 15.38
N ASP A 11 8.27 7.62 14.84
CA ASP A 11 8.98 7.25 13.61
C ASP A 11 8.33 7.79 12.32
N VAL A 12 7.01 8.01 12.34
CA VAL A 12 6.29 8.57 11.18
C VAL A 12 6.64 10.05 10.95
N ARG A 13 7.07 10.77 11.99
CA ARG A 13 7.47 12.18 11.88
C ARG A 13 8.86 12.33 11.25
N ALA A 14 9.78 11.41 11.57
CA ALA A 14 11.08 11.33 10.93
C ALA A 14 10.99 10.93 9.45
N SER A 15 10.05 10.02 9.12
CA SER A 15 9.79 9.59 7.75
C SER A 15 9.25 10.71 6.85
N ALA A 16 8.42 11.60 7.38
CA ALA A 16 7.83 12.70 6.65
C ALA A 16 8.82 13.78 6.22
N GLN A 17 9.85 14.05 7.04
CA GLN A 17 10.81 15.12 6.78
C GLN A 17 11.82 14.82 5.65
N LEU A 18 12.03 13.55 5.31
CA LEU A 18 13.01 13.14 4.29
C LEU A 18 12.44 13.06 2.86
N PHE A 19 11.11 13.05 2.70
CA PHE A 19 10.46 13.07 1.37
C PHE A 19 10.46 14.44 0.69
N SER A 20 10.83 15.51 1.38
CA SER A 20 10.84 16.89 0.87
C SER A 20 11.86 17.15 -0.26
N ALA A 21 12.80 16.24 -0.50
CA ALA A 21 13.89 16.50 -1.45
C ALA A 21 13.60 16.10 -2.91
N ALA A 22 12.54 15.32 -3.19
CA ALA A 22 12.31 14.70 -4.50
C ALA A 22 11.29 15.43 -5.41
N GLU A 23 10.49 16.38 -4.87
CA GLU A 23 9.46 17.10 -5.66
C GLU A 23 9.72 18.60 -5.71
N SER A 24 10.82 19.00 -6.37
CA SER A 24 11.20 20.42 -6.51
C SER A 24 10.46 21.19 -7.62
N ASP A 25 9.41 20.66 -8.23
CA ASP A 25 8.85 21.27 -9.45
C ASP A 25 7.38 21.72 -9.40
N VAL A 26 6.81 21.94 -8.20
CA VAL A 26 5.52 22.65 -8.08
C VAL A 26 5.62 23.74 -6.99
N ARG A 27 6.45 24.74 -7.23
CA ARG A 27 6.41 26.00 -6.47
C ARG A 27 5.45 26.96 -7.12
N GLY A 28 4.27 27.13 -6.52
CA GLY A 28 3.38 28.20 -6.95
C GLY A 28 1.91 28.03 -6.61
N ALA A 29 1.56 27.63 -5.36
CA ALA A 29 0.21 27.86 -4.88
C ALA A 29 0.25 28.15 -3.37
N SER A 30 -0.28 29.31 -3.01
CA SER A 30 -0.55 29.76 -1.64
C SER A 30 -1.02 28.61 -0.74
N ALA A 31 -0.29 28.33 0.33
CA ALA A 31 -0.57 27.25 1.28
C ALA A 31 -1.93 27.45 1.98
N ARG A 32 -3.01 27.04 1.32
CA ARG A 32 -4.27 26.78 2.03
C ARG A 32 -4.06 25.54 2.90
N PRO A 33 -4.49 25.55 4.16
CA PRO A 33 -4.47 24.33 4.96
C PRO A 33 -5.25 23.27 4.20
N VAL A 34 -4.62 22.11 3.95
CA VAL A 34 -5.25 20.98 3.26
C VAL A 34 -6.42 20.55 4.12
N SER A 35 -7.65 20.69 3.60
CA SER A 35 -8.83 20.22 4.34
C SER A 35 -8.85 18.68 4.32
N PHE A 36 -9.44 18.07 5.35
CA PHE A 36 -9.58 16.61 5.40
C PHE A 36 -10.41 16.10 4.21
N GLU A 37 -11.47 16.83 3.83
CA GLU A 37 -12.34 16.47 2.71
C GLU A 37 -11.58 16.40 1.40
N SER A 38 -10.79 17.44 1.09
CA SER A 38 -9.99 17.45 -0.14
C SER A 38 -8.92 16.38 -0.16
N LEU A 39 -8.32 16.06 0.99
CA LEU A 39 -7.36 14.99 1.13
C LEU A 39 -8.02 13.62 0.96
N TYR A 40 -9.20 13.42 1.54
CA TYR A 40 -9.96 12.19 1.40
C TYR A 40 -10.32 11.93 -0.07
N GLU A 41 -10.95 12.90 -0.75
CA GLU A 41 -11.32 12.79 -2.16
C GLU A 41 -10.12 12.51 -3.07
N ALA A 42 -8.98 13.14 -2.81
CA ALA A 42 -7.78 12.94 -3.62
C ALA A 42 -7.08 11.59 -3.40
N HIS A 43 -7.26 10.95 -2.23
CA HIS A 43 -6.45 9.80 -1.84
C HIS A 43 -7.25 8.53 -1.50
N VAL A 44 -8.58 8.53 -1.47
CA VAL A 44 -9.36 7.34 -1.10
C VAL A 44 -9.11 6.17 -2.05
N ASP A 45 -9.13 6.41 -3.36
CA ASP A 45 -8.85 5.37 -4.36
C ASP A 45 -7.41 4.85 -4.28
N PHE A 46 -6.46 5.74 -3.96
CA PHE A 46 -5.07 5.37 -3.76
C PHE A 46 -4.91 4.45 -2.55
N VAL A 47 -5.54 4.77 -1.43
CA VAL A 47 -5.52 3.97 -0.20
C VAL A 47 -6.17 2.61 -0.44
N TRP A 48 -7.34 2.59 -1.09
CA TRP A 48 -8.07 1.37 -1.44
C TRP A 48 -7.22 0.41 -2.27
N ARG A 49 -6.71 0.88 -3.42
CA ARG A 49 -5.87 0.05 -4.31
C ARG A 49 -4.64 -0.51 -3.61
N ASN A 50 -3.99 0.30 -2.79
CA ASN A 50 -2.79 -0.15 -2.09
C ASN A 50 -3.10 -1.07 -0.91
N ALA A 51 -4.23 -0.92 -0.23
CA ALA A 51 -4.70 -1.89 0.76
C ALA A 51 -4.88 -3.29 0.14
N GLN A 52 -5.53 -3.38 -1.04
CA GLN A 52 -5.66 -4.64 -1.79
C GLN A 52 -4.29 -5.21 -2.18
N ARG A 53 -3.43 -4.41 -2.81
CA ARG A 53 -2.07 -4.81 -3.20
C ARG A 53 -1.24 -5.31 -2.03
N LEU A 54 -1.45 -4.73 -0.87
CA LEU A 54 -0.82 -5.16 0.38
C LEU A 54 -1.48 -6.40 1.00
N GLY A 55 -2.56 -6.94 0.42
CA GLY A 55 -3.18 -8.21 0.83
C GLY A 55 -4.16 -8.07 1.98
N VAL A 56 -4.85 -6.94 2.06
CA VAL A 56 -6.08 -6.81 2.85
C VAL A 56 -7.16 -7.60 2.12
N ALA A 57 -7.91 -8.42 2.85
CA ALA A 57 -9.02 -9.18 2.29
C ALA A 57 -10.20 -8.25 1.96
N ASP A 58 -10.97 -8.59 0.90
CA ASP A 58 -12.03 -7.71 0.38
C ASP A 58 -13.06 -7.35 1.45
N GLU A 59 -13.44 -8.31 2.29
CA GLU A 59 -14.37 -8.09 3.39
C GLU A 59 -13.86 -7.14 4.49
N ALA A 60 -12.57 -6.84 4.51
CA ALA A 60 -11.94 -5.96 5.51
C ALA A 60 -11.45 -4.63 4.91
N LEU A 61 -11.59 -4.43 3.59
CA LEU A 61 -11.07 -3.24 2.91
C LEU A 61 -11.69 -1.96 3.43
N ASP A 62 -13.02 -1.92 3.56
CA ASP A 62 -13.74 -0.76 4.06
C ASP A 62 -13.28 -0.37 5.47
N ASP A 63 -13.15 -1.35 6.36
CA ASP A 63 -12.71 -1.14 7.73
C ASP A 63 -11.26 -0.61 7.78
N VAL A 64 -10.37 -1.18 6.96
CA VAL A 64 -8.96 -0.75 6.89
C VAL A 64 -8.85 0.65 6.31
N VAL A 65 -9.56 0.96 5.22
CA VAL A 65 -9.59 2.30 4.61
C VAL A 65 -10.13 3.33 5.60
N GLN A 66 -11.24 3.03 6.25
CA GLN A 66 -11.81 3.88 7.29
C GLN A 66 -10.81 4.13 8.43
N GLN A 67 -10.13 3.07 8.91
CA GLN A 67 -9.12 3.18 9.95
C GLN A 67 -7.94 4.07 9.52
N VAL A 68 -7.50 3.97 8.27
CA VAL A 68 -6.46 4.85 7.71
C VAL A 68 -6.91 6.31 7.79
N PHE A 69 -8.11 6.63 7.31
CA PHE A 69 -8.59 8.01 7.30
C PHE A 69 -8.94 8.56 8.68
N LEU A 70 -9.31 7.72 9.63
CA LEU A 70 -9.41 8.13 11.05
C LEU A 70 -8.06 8.56 11.62
N VAL A 71 -6.97 7.85 11.27
CA VAL A 71 -5.62 8.25 11.67
C VAL A 71 -5.18 9.52 10.94
N VAL A 72 -5.45 9.61 9.64
CA VAL A 72 -5.19 10.81 8.82
C VAL A 72 -5.87 12.02 9.45
N HIS A 73 -7.17 11.93 9.73
CA HIS A 73 -7.93 13.03 10.34
C HIS A 73 -7.33 13.52 11.66
N ARG A 74 -6.95 12.59 12.53
CA ARG A 74 -6.35 12.93 13.83
C ARG A 74 -4.98 13.60 13.70
N ARG A 75 -4.20 13.23 12.67
CA ARG A 75 -2.81 13.69 12.49
C ARG A 75 -2.66 14.83 11.50
N LEU A 76 -3.70 15.15 10.73
CA LEU A 76 -3.67 16.22 9.74
C LEU A 76 -3.18 17.57 10.32
N PRO A 77 -3.57 18.00 11.54
CA PRO A 77 -3.06 19.23 12.13
C PRO A 77 -1.55 19.22 12.44
N GLU A 78 -0.93 18.04 12.49
CA GLU A 78 0.49 17.86 12.81
C GLU A 78 1.37 17.82 11.57
N VAL A 79 0.77 17.77 10.37
CA VAL A 79 1.50 17.63 9.10
C VAL A 79 2.13 18.96 8.71
N ALA A 80 3.44 18.97 8.56
CA ALA A 80 4.16 20.13 8.05
C ALA A 80 3.83 20.36 6.57
N ALA A 81 3.82 21.62 6.15
CA ALA A 81 3.39 22.02 4.80
C ALA A 81 4.29 21.49 3.66
N ASP A 82 5.50 21.06 4.00
CA ASP A 82 6.52 20.53 3.08
C ASP A 82 6.51 19.01 2.92
N VAL A 83 5.59 18.31 3.62
CA VAL A 83 5.51 16.85 3.58
C VAL A 83 4.73 16.39 2.35
N PRO A 84 5.27 15.47 1.51
CA PRO A 84 4.53 14.83 0.44
C PRO A 84 3.35 14.03 1.01
N VAL A 85 2.15 14.59 0.87
CA VAL A 85 0.91 14.06 1.47
C VAL A 85 0.69 12.59 1.08
N LYS A 86 0.93 12.24 -0.19
CA LYS A 86 0.78 10.87 -0.70
C LYS A 86 1.65 9.88 0.05
N ALA A 87 2.93 10.20 0.27
CA ALA A 87 3.88 9.35 0.99
C ALA A 87 3.50 9.23 2.48
N TRP A 88 3.06 10.33 3.09
CA TRP A 88 2.58 10.34 4.46
C TRP A 88 1.33 9.46 4.65
N VAL A 89 0.35 9.58 3.76
CA VAL A 89 -0.86 8.72 3.77
C VAL A 89 -0.48 7.25 3.58
N PHE A 90 0.47 6.95 2.67
CA PHE A 90 0.95 5.58 2.48
C PHE A 90 1.64 5.04 3.75
N GLY A 91 2.42 5.85 4.44
CA GLY A 91 3.02 5.47 5.73
C GLY A 91 1.98 5.06 6.77
N ILE A 92 0.87 5.80 6.86
CA ILE A 92 -0.26 5.46 7.73
C ILE A 92 -0.90 4.14 7.27
N LEU A 93 -1.18 3.98 5.97
CA LEU A 93 -1.73 2.75 5.40
C LEU A 93 -0.86 1.55 5.74
N SER A 94 0.46 1.64 5.54
CA SER A 94 1.42 0.58 5.84
C SER A 94 1.33 0.13 7.32
N HIS A 95 1.24 1.07 8.25
CA HIS A 95 1.08 0.75 9.67
C HIS A 95 -0.26 0.06 9.96
N VAL A 96 -1.37 0.57 9.43
CA VAL A 96 -2.71 -0.02 9.64
C VAL A 96 -2.77 -1.43 9.07
N VAL A 97 -2.22 -1.66 7.87
CA VAL A 97 -2.18 -2.99 7.25
C VAL A 97 -1.31 -3.96 8.05
N ARG A 98 -0.17 -3.52 8.60
CA ARG A 98 0.65 -4.37 9.49
C ARG A 98 -0.09 -4.77 10.76
N ASP A 99 -0.87 -3.85 11.34
CA ASP A 99 -1.68 -4.14 12.52
C ASP A 99 -2.84 -5.10 12.19
N TYR A 100 -3.51 -4.90 11.07
CA TYR A 100 -4.52 -5.82 10.53
C TYR A 100 -3.95 -7.24 10.36
N ARG A 101 -2.79 -7.38 9.71
CA ARG A 101 -2.13 -8.67 9.50
C ARG A 101 -1.74 -9.34 10.83
N ARG A 102 -1.21 -8.56 11.78
CA ARG A 102 -0.91 -9.07 13.14
C ARG A 102 -2.17 -9.56 13.84
N GLY A 103 -3.26 -8.83 13.74
CA GLY A 103 -4.56 -9.23 14.32
C GLY A 103 -5.08 -10.52 13.70
N ARG A 104 -5.01 -10.65 12.37
CA ARG A 104 -5.45 -11.84 11.63
C ARG A 104 -4.63 -13.08 11.98
N ARG A 105 -3.29 -12.96 12.04
CA ARG A 105 -2.42 -14.09 12.45
C ARG A 105 -2.70 -14.61 13.85
N ARG A 106 -3.14 -13.74 14.77
CA ARG A 106 -3.53 -14.15 16.13
C ARG A 106 -4.87 -14.88 16.16
N LYS A 107 -5.81 -14.51 15.27
CA LYS A 107 -7.15 -15.08 15.20
C LYS A 107 -7.22 -16.37 14.40
N SER A 108 -6.34 -16.56 13.41
CA SER A 108 -6.37 -17.71 12.50
C SER A 108 -4.95 -18.07 12.02
N PRO A 109 -4.20 -18.92 12.76
CA PRO A 109 -2.82 -19.27 12.44
C PRO A 109 -2.64 -20.02 11.11
N HIS A 110 -3.70 -20.58 10.52
CA HIS A 110 -3.65 -21.48 9.36
C HIS A 110 -4.43 -21.00 8.12
N HIS A 111 -4.87 -19.73 8.06
CA HIS A 111 -5.57 -19.23 6.88
C HIS A 111 -4.60 -18.60 5.89
N SER A 112 -4.45 -19.23 4.71
CA SER A 112 -4.00 -18.60 3.47
C SER A 112 -4.98 -17.47 3.11
N ALA A 113 -4.50 -16.41 2.43
CA ALA A 113 -5.36 -15.34 1.96
C ALA A 113 -6.51 -15.92 1.12
N PRO A 114 -7.78 -15.50 1.35
CA PRO A 114 -8.88 -15.94 0.52
C PRO A 114 -8.65 -15.48 -0.93
N PRO A 115 -9.23 -16.17 -1.93
CA PRO A 115 -9.26 -15.71 -3.30
C PRO A 115 -9.93 -14.33 -3.37
N ILE A 116 -9.40 -13.44 -4.19
CA ILE A 116 -9.94 -12.10 -4.38
C ILE A 116 -11.08 -12.19 -5.40
N ASP A 117 -12.24 -11.63 -5.07
CA ASP A 117 -13.35 -11.50 -6.00
C ASP A 117 -13.09 -10.31 -6.95
N PRO A 118 -12.98 -10.54 -8.28
CA PRO A 118 -12.75 -9.47 -9.25
C PRO A 118 -13.85 -8.41 -9.29
N ALA A 119 -15.04 -8.71 -8.79
CA ALA A 119 -16.21 -7.82 -8.86
C ALA A 119 -16.11 -6.59 -7.94
N THR A 120 -15.16 -6.56 -6.99
CA THR A 120 -15.04 -5.48 -5.99
C THR A 120 -14.18 -4.30 -6.45
N ILE A 121 -13.81 -4.25 -7.74
CA ILE A 121 -12.95 -3.18 -8.27
C ILE A 121 -13.81 -1.95 -8.56
N ALA A 122 -13.59 -0.88 -7.80
CA ALA A 122 -14.30 0.39 -7.94
C ALA A 122 -14.25 0.91 -9.39
N GLU A 123 -15.41 1.15 -9.98
CA GLU A 123 -15.58 1.71 -11.32
C GLU A 123 -15.05 3.15 -11.36
N SER A 124 -14.06 3.39 -12.21
CA SER A 124 -13.66 4.77 -12.55
C SER A 124 -14.62 5.31 -13.61
N PRO A 125 -15.32 6.43 -13.37
CA PRO A 125 -16.26 6.98 -14.33
C PRO A 125 -15.54 7.38 -15.64
N GLY A 126 -16.09 6.92 -16.78
CA GLY A 126 -15.71 7.39 -18.12
C GLY A 126 -14.96 6.43 -19.03
N LYS A 127 -14.87 5.12 -18.69
CA LYS A 127 -14.25 4.11 -19.56
C LYS A 127 -15.26 3.12 -20.13
N SER A 128 -14.92 2.56 -21.31
CA SER A 128 -15.71 1.49 -21.93
C SER A 128 -15.82 0.28 -20.99
N PRO A 129 -16.99 -0.41 -20.92
CA PRO A 129 -17.15 -1.63 -20.13
C PRO A 129 -16.10 -2.71 -20.42
N PHE A 130 -15.65 -2.81 -21.66
CA PHE A 130 -14.60 -3.74 -22.07
C PHE A 130 -13.22 -3.37 -21.52
N GLU A 131 -12.86 -2.08 -21.54
CA GLU A 131 -11.60 -1.61 -20.93
C GLU A 131 -11.60 -1.74 -19.40
N THR A 132 -12.76 -1.55 -18.79
CA THR A 132 -12.96 -1.73 -17.35
C THR A 132 -12.78 -3.20 -16.96
N LEU A 133 -13.37 -4.13 -17.70
CA LEU A 133 -13.25 -5.56 -17.47
C LEU A 133 -11.80 -6.05 -17.66
N ALA A 134 -11.16 -5.72 -18.78
CA ALA A 134 -9.77 -6.10 -19.05
C ALA A 134 -8.79 -5.56 -17.97
N ARG A 135 -9.06 -4.37 -17.48
CA ARG A 135 -8.27 -3.76 -16.41
C ARG A 135 -8.49 -4.43 -15.06
N SER A 136 -9.73 -4.82 -14.77
CA SER A 136 -10.12 -5.59 -13.60
C SER A 136 -9.42 -6.95 -13.57
N GLU A 137 -9.46 -7.68 -14.68
CA GLU A 137 -8.78 -8.97 -14.82
C GLU A 137 -7.26 -8.84 -14.64
N ALA A 138 -6.64 -7.84 -15.30
CA ALA A 138 -5.21 -7.59 -15.16
C ALA A 138 -4.81 -7.24 -13.71
N LEU A 139 -5.63 -6.46 -13.02
CA LEU A 139 -5.40 -6.12 -11.62
C LEU A 139 -5.53 -7.35 -10.72
N SER A 140 -6.53 -8.19 -10.94
CA SER A 140 -6.73 -9.45 -10.19
C SER A 140 -5.52 -10.37 -10.31
N VAL A 141 -4.97 -10.51 -11.53
CA VAL A 141 -3.74 -11.27 -11.76
C VAL A 141 -2.56 -10.70 -10.96
N VAL A 142 -2.37 -9.38 -10.99
CA VAL A 142 -1.29 -8.73 -10.23
C VAL A 142 -1.46 -8.98 -8.73
N ILE A 143 -2.66 -8.87 -8.18
CA ILE A 143 -2.94 -9.10 -6.77
C ILE A 143 -2.70 -10.58 -6.41
N GLU A 144 -3.10 -11.53 -7.27
CA GLU A 144 -2.80 -12.96 -7.09
C GLU A 144 -1.28 -13.18 -7.01
N LEU A 145 -0.52 -12.64 -7.95
CA LEU A 145 0.95 -12.76 -7.95
C LEU A 145 1.59 -12.13 -6.71
N LEU A 146 1.10 -10.96 -6.30
CA LEU A 146 1.55 -10.32 -5.07
C LEU A 146 1.21 -11.15 -3.83
N SER A 147 0.13 -11.92 -3.83
CA SER A 147 -0.28 -12.75 -2.70
C SER A 147 0.72 -13.89 -2.43
N GLU A 148 1.49 -14.32 -3.42
CA GLU A 148 2.53 -15.34 -3.26
C GLU A 148 3.80 -14.81 -2.57
N LEU A 149 3.97 -13.49 -2.49
CA LEU A 149 5.07 -12.87 -1.76
C LEU A 149 4.79 -12.86 -0.24
N SER A 150 5.84 -13.07 0.57
CA SER A 150 5.71 -12.77 2.00
C SER A 150 5.41 -11.29 2.23
N ASP A 151 4.75 -10.96 3.36
CA ASP A 151 4.28 -9.61 3.67
C ASP A 151 5.37 -8.53 3.50
N ASP A 152 6.57 -8.78 4.06
CA ASP A 152 7.70 -7.84 3.98
C ASP A 152 8.20 -7.62 2.55
N LYS A 153 8.21 -8.69 1.73
CA LYS A 153 8.63 -8.61 0.32
C LYS A 153 7.58 -7.91 -0.51
N ARG A 154 6.31 -8.23 -0.29
CA ARG A 154 5.16 -7.60 -0.97
C ARG A 154 5.14 -6.09 -0.73
N GLU A 155 5.32 -5.66 0.51
CA GLU A 155 5.33 -4.24 0.86
C GLU A 155 6.45 -3.48 0.14
N ILE A 156 7.68 -4.00 0.17
CA ILE A 156 8.82 -3.39 -0.52
C ILE A 156 8.63 -3.40 -2.04
N PHE A 157 8.08 -4.48 -2.60
CA PHE A 157 7.80 -4.60 -4.03
C PHE A 157 6.74 -3.57 -4.47
N VAL A 158 5.64 -3.43 -3.73
CA VAL A 158 4.60 -2.44 -4.03
C VAL A 158 5.17 -1.03 -3.99
N LEU A 159 5.95 -0.70 -2.95
CA LEU A 159 6.55 0.62 -2.81
C LEU A 159 7.52 0.95 -3.97
N SER A 160 8.36 -0.01 -4.34
CA SER A 160 9.37 0.20 -5.38
C SER A 160 8.79 0.15 -6.80
N GLU A 161 8.05 -0.91 -7.14
CA GLU A 161 7.64 -1.18 -8.52
C GLU A 161 6.33 -0.48 -8.91
N LEU A 162 5.42 -0.29 -7.97
CA LEU A 162 4.09 0.28 -8.26
C LEU A 162 3.98 1.74 -7.83
N GLU A 163 4.61 2.12 -6.71
CA GLU A 163 4.60 3.50 -6.22
C GLU A 163 5.89 4.27 -6.56
N GLN A 164 6.87 3.62 -7.20
CA GLN A 164 8.09 4.21 -7.75
C GLN A 164 8.98 4.90 -6.70
N LEU A 165 8.93 4.46 -5.45
CA LEU A 165 9.80 4.98 -4.41
C LEU A 165 11.21 4.38 -4.52
N ASN A 166 12.23 5.21 -4.26
CA ASN A 166 13.60 4.74 -4.19
C ASN A 166 13.91 4.02 -2.87
N ALA A 167 15.02 3.29 -2.81
CA ALA A 167 15.36 2.46 -1.66
C ALA A 167 15.57 3.27 -0.36
N GLN A 168 16.01 4.52 -0.46
CA GLN A 168 16.20 5.39 0.70
C GLN A 168 14.86 5.84 1.29
N GLU A 169 13.92 6.20 0.42
CA GLU A 169 12.55 6.57 0.79
C GLU A 169 11.84 5.40 1.45
N ILE A 170 11.94 4.20 0.84
CA ILE A 170 11.36 2.97 1.41
C ILE A 170 11.99 2.65 2.77
N ALA A 171 13.31 2.76 2.89
CA ALA A 171 14.02 2.51 4.14
C ALA A 171 13.53 3.42 5.27
N THR A 172 13.38 4.71 4.97
CA THR A 172 12.84 5.71 5.90
C THR A 172 11.39 5.40 6.28
N LEU A 173 10.54 5.12 5.28
CA LEU A 173 9.12 4.83 5.49
C LEU A 173 8.90 3.59 6.37
N LEU A 174 9.70 2.54 6.16
CA LEU A 174 9.56 1.28 6.86
C LEU A 174 10.40 1.17 8.15
N GLY A 175 11.26 2.17 8.43
CA GLY A 175 12.17 2.14 9.57
C GLY A 175 13.23 1.04 9.47
N VAL A 176 13.73 0.75 8.26
CA VAL A 176 14.72 -0.30 7.99
C VAL A 176 15.98 0.27 7.34
N ASN A 177 17.07 -0.51 7.29
CA ASN A 177 18.28 -0.11 6.59
C ASN A 177 18.08 -0.19 5.06
N PRO A 178 18.58 0.77 4.26
CA PRO A 178 18.52 0.72 2.79
C PRO A 178 19.07 -0.58 2.19
N ASN A 179 20.12 -1.15 2.76
CA ASN A 179 20.67 -2.44 2.33
C ASN A 179 19.65 -3.59 2.53
N THR A 180 18.82 -3.50 3.56
CA THR A 180 17.71 -4.44 3.77
C THR A 180 16.65 -4.29 2.68
N VAL A 181 16.36 -3.05 2.24
CA VAL A 181 15.44 -2.80 1.12
C VAL A 181 15.99 -3.43 -0.16
N TYR A 182 17.25 -3.15 -0.52
CA TYR A 182 17.86 -3.74 -1.73
C TYR A 182 17.85 -5.27 -1.72
N SER A 183 18.23 -5.88 -0.61
CA SER A 183 18.28 -7.34 -0.50
C SER A 183 16.88 -7.98 -0.60
N ARG A 184 15.90 -7.42 0.10
CA ARG A 184 14.51 -7.90 0.07
C ARG A 184 13.86 -7.66 -1.28
N LEU A 185 14.08 -6.49 -1.92
CA LEU A 185 13.54 -6.17 -3.24
C LEU A 185 14.08 -7.13 -4.30
N ARG A 186 15.39 -7.43 -4.27
CA ARG A 186 15.97 -8.41 -5.20
C ARG A 186 15.29 -9.78 -5.09
N VAL A 187 15.06 -10.26 -3.86
CA VAL A 187 14.37 -11.54 -3.65
C VAL A 187 12.89 -11.44 -4.02
N ALA A 188 12.23 -10.32 -3.69
CA ALA A 188 10.83 -10.09 -4.05
C ALA A 188 10.61 -10.13 -5.57
N ARG A 189 11.50 -9.50 -6.37
CA ARG A 189 11.44 -9.56 -7.84
C ARG A 189 11.56 -10.99 -8.35
N GLN A 190 12.53 -11.77 -7.83
CA GLN A 190 12.70 -13.17 -8.21
C GLN A 190 11.49 -14.04 -7.86
N ASP A 191 10.90 -13.83 -6.68
CA ASP A 191 9.71 -14.57 -6.26
C ASP A 191 8.49 -14.20 -7.12
N PHE A 192 8.33 -12.91 -7.45
CA PHE A 192 7.27 -12.43 -8.34
C PHE A 192 7.41 -12.99 -9.76
N GLU A 193 8.61 -13.00 -10.33
CA GLU A 193 8.89 -13.60 -11.65
C GLU A 193 8.52 -15.10 -11.67
N ARG A 194 8.92 -15.84 -10.63
CA ARG A 194 8.57 -17.28 -10.52
C ARG A 194 7.05 -17.47 -10.38
N ALA A 195 6.37 -16.61 -9.65
CA ALA A 195 4.91 -16.65 -9.53
C ALA A 195 4.26 -16.39 -10.92
N ALA A 196 4.74 -15.40 -11.65
CA ALA A 196 4.27 -15.07 -12.98
C ALA A 196 4.48 -16.21 -13.99
N GLU A 197 5.64 -16.88 -13.96
CA GLU A 197 5.91 -18.05 -14.79
C GLU A 197 4.95 -19.20 -14.49
N ARG A 198 4.69 -19.49 -13.20
CA ARG A 198 3.71 -20.51 -12.78
C ARG A 198 2.29 -20.18 -13.25
N ALA A 199 1.89 -18.92 -13.17
CA ALA A 199 0.59 -18.47 -13.63
C ALA A 199 0.44 -18.66 -15.15
N ARG A 200 1.43 -18.22 -15.95
CA ARG A 200 1.46 -18.42 -17.41
C ARG A 200 1.34 -19.89 -17.81
N THR A 201 2.05 -20.77 -17.09
CA THR A 201 2.01 -22.22 -17.35
C THR A 201 0.60 -22.78 -17.05
N ARG A 202 -0.05 -22.36 -15.96
CA ARG A 202 -1.44 -22.76 -15.66
C ARG A 202 -2.42 -22.35 -16.75
N ASP A 203 -2.31 -21.13 -17.26
CA ASP A 203 -3.23 -20.61 -18.28
C ASP A 203 -3.06 -21.32 -19.62
N THR A 204 -1.84 -21.67 -20.01
CA THR A 204 -1.57 -22.45 -21.24
C THR A 204 -2.17 -23.87 -21.18
N TRP A 205 -2.34 -24.45 -19.99
CA TRP A 205 -3.00 -25.76 -19.83
C TRP A 205 -4.54 -25.68 -19.85
N ARG A 206 -5.11 -24.55 -19.49
CA ARG A 206 -6.57 -24.31 -19.53
C ARG A 206 -7.12 -24.06 -20.93
N LEU A 207 -6.25 -23.68 -21.88
CA LEU A 207 -6.59 -23.40 -23.29
C LEU A 207 -6.37 -24.60 -24.22
N ARG A 208 -5.99 -25.77 -23.69
CA ARG A 208 -5.89 -27.06 -24.40
C ARG A 208 -6.96 -28.04 -23.99
#